data_d5ae8d4ba9271dac11a95b27128d81dc
#
_entry.id   d5ae8d4ba9271dac11a95b27128d81dc
#
_cell.length_a   1.000
_cell.length_b   1.000
_cell.length_c   1.000
_cell.angle_alpha   90.00
_cell.angle_beta   90.00
_cell.angle_gamma   90.00
#
_symmetry.space_group_name_H-M   'P 1'
#
loop_
_entity.id
_entity.type
_entity.pdbx_description
1 polymer ?
#
loop_
_entity_poly.entity_id
_entity_poly.type
_entity_poly.pdbx_seq_one_letter_code
_entity_poly.pdbx_strand_id
1 'polypeptide(L)'
;RDSEASALVAWTDYEESARDGFEQVDSCRTLLLVSETDGPLTMENGPAVDWDAQCDMALTSPSDTAVILYTSGTTGQPKGAELTHFNMYSNAQASNERLLSSSSCVQSLGPGHVFLSVLPLFHSFGQTSNQNCSVYGGAALSYVEKFSPEAVLSVMERDRVTVFTAVPTMY
;
A
#
# COMPACT_ATOMS: atom_id res chain seq x y z
N ARG A 1 -7.91 10.38 -15.56
CA ARG A 1 -7.39 11.41 -16.50
C ARG A 1 -6.08 11.99 -16.00
N ASP A 2 -6.04 12.58 -14.80
CA ASP A 2 -4.86 13.31 -14.31
C ASP A 2 -3.62 12.44 -14.14
N SER A 3 -3.78 11.17 -13.78
CA SER A 3 -2.66 10.24 -13.56
C SER A 3 -2.17 9.56 -14.83
N GLU A 4 -2.89 9.70 -15.95
CA GLU A 4 -2.61 8.98 -17.21
C GLU A 4 -2.45 7.46 -17.01
N ALA A 5 -3.19 6.90 -16.04
CA ALA A 5 -3.12 5.49 -15.69
C ALA A 5 -3.36 4.60 -16.91
N SER A 6 -2.51 3.60 -17.10
CA SER A 6 -2.62 2.60 -18.18
C SER A 6 -3.38 1.35 -17.76
N ALA A 7 -3.50 1.11 -16.46
CA ALA A 7 -4.22 -0.01 -15.87
C ALA A 7 -5.00 0.43 -14.63
N LEU A 8 -6.15 -0.19 -14.41
CA LEU A 8 -6.98 -0.03 -13.23
C LEU A 8 -7.11 -1.39 -12.54
N VAL A 9 -6.78 -1.43 -11.26
CA VAL A 9 -7.01 -2.59 -10.40
C VAL A 9 -8.11 -2.23 -9.42
N ALA A 10 -9.16 -3.01 -9.36
CA ALA A 10 -10.29 -2.76 -8.48
C ALA A 10 -10.79 -4.05 -7.82
N TRP A 11 -11.33 -3.91 -6.62
CA TRP A 11 -12.03 -4.98 -5.94
C TRP A 11 -13.42 -5.19 -6.57
N THR A 12 -13.88 -6.42 -6.68
CA THR A 12 -15.16 -6.75 -7.32
C THR A 12 -16.36 -6.04 -6.71
N ASP A 13 -16.33 -5.69 -5.44
CA ASP A 13 -17.39 -4.91 -4.78
C ASP A 13 -17.56 -3.51 -5.40
N TYR A 14 -16.53 -3.03 -6.10
CA TYR A 14 -16.51 -1.72 -6.77
C TYR A 14 -16.52 -1.85 -8.30
N GLU A 15 -16.89 -3.01 -8.84
CA GLU A 15 -16.83 -3.31 -10.27
C GLU A 15 -17.58 -2.30 -11.13
N GLU A 16 -18.83 -1.93 -10.77
CA GLU A 16 -19.62 -0.96 -11.52
C GLU A 16 -18.89 0.38 -11.66
N SER A 17 -18.43 0.94 -10.55
CA SER A 17 -17.70 2.21 -10.55
C SER A 17 -16.34 2.10 -11.27
N ALA A 18 -15.70 0.96 -11.19
CA ALA A 18 -14.43 0.72 -11.87
C ALA A 18 -14.60 0.64 -13.39
N ARG A 19 -15.65 -0.02 -13.87
CA ARG A 19 -15.99 -0.08 -15.30
C ARG A 19 -16.34 1.29 -15.85
N ASP A 20 -17.20 2.03 -15.16
CA ASP A 20 -17.57 3.39 -15.54
C ASP A 20 -16.32 4.30 -15.64
N GLY A 21 -15.41 4.20 -14.70
CA GLY A 21 -14.16 4.96 -14.70
C GLY A 21 -13.20 4.51 -15.81
N PHE A 22 -13.12 3.21 -16.07
CA PHE A 22 -12.29 2.63 -17.11
C PHE A 22 -12.71 3.07 -18.51
N GLU A 23 -14.03 3.05 -18.80
CA GLU A 23 -14.60 3.47 -20.09
C GLU A 23 -14.42 4.96 -20.39
N GLN A 24 -14.24 5.79 -19.36
CA GLN A 24 -14.08 7.24 -19.50
C GLN A 24 -12.63 7.70 -19.72
N VAL A 25 -11.66 6.78 -19.70
CA VAL A 25 -10.22 7.12 -19.73
C VAL A 25 -9.50 6.36 -20.82
N ASP A 26 -9.23 7.02 -21.94
CA ASP A 26 -8.58 6.41 -23.11
C ASP A 26 -7.17 5.86 -22.84
N SER A 27 -6.46 6.40 -21.85
CA SER A 27 -5.13 5.91 -21.46
C SER A 27 -5.19 4.56 -20.75
N CYS A 28 -6.31 4.25 -20.09
CA CYS A 28 -6.49 3.03 -19.31
C CYS A 28 -6.88 1.87 -20.24
N ARG A 29 -5.99 0.91 -20.42
CA ARG A 29 -6.13 -0.20 -21.39
C ARG A 29 -6.38 -1.54 -20.72
N THR A 30 -6.20 -1.63 -19.43
CA THR A 30 -6.32 -2.88 -18.66
C THR A 30 -7.18 -2.64 -17.43
N LEU A 31 -8.22 -3.45 -17.26
CA LEU A 31 -9.00 -3.53 -16.03
C LEU A 31 -8.76 -4.87 -15.37
N LEU A 32 -8.28 -4.86 -14.15
CA LEU A 32 -8.06 -6.04 -13.33
C LEU A 32 -9.04 -6.01 -12.15
N LEU A 33 -9.95 -6.98 -12.12
CA LEU A 33 -10.86 -7.17 -11.00
C LEU A 33 -10.31 -8.24 -10.06
N VAL A 34 -10.29 -7.92 -8.77
CA VAL A 34 -9.78 -8.78 -7.70
C VAL A 34 -10.92 -9.18 -6.79
N SER A 35 -11.04 -10.46 -6.45
CA SER A 35 -12.06 -10.98 -5.53
C SER A 35 -11.43 -11.90 -4.47
N GLU A 36 -12.19 -12.16 -3.40
CA GLU A 36 -11.84 -13.15 -2.35
C GLU A 36 -11.98 -14.60 -2.81
N THR A 37 -11.58 -14.94 -4.01
CA THR A 37 -11.60 -16.34 -4.43
C THR A 37 -10.24 -16.97 -4.22
N ASP A 38 -10.21 -18.25 -3.82
CA ASP A 38 -8.99 -19.09 -3.74
C ASP A 38 -8.37 -19.37 -5.13
N GLY A 39 -8.74 -18.58 -6.13
CA GLY A 39 -8.32 -18.70 -7.53
C GLY A 39 -7.30 -17.63 -7.93
N PRO A 40 -6.62 -17.85 -9.07
CA PRO A 40 -5.72 -16.84 -9.62
C PRO A 40 -6.51 -15.57 -9.99
N LEU A 41 -5.86 -14.41 -9.83
CA LEU A 41 -6.39 -13.13 -10.27
C LEU A 41 -6.85 -13.22 -11.72
N THR A 42 -8.11 -12.88 -11.99
CA THR A 42 -8.64 -12.87 -13.36
C THR A 42 -8.44 -11.49 -13.96
N MET A 43 -7.80 -11.44 -15.13
CA MET A 43 -7.71 -10.23 -15.94
C MET A 43 -8.84 -10.23 -16.94
N GLU A 44 -9.76 -9.29 -16.85
CA GLU A 44 -10.69 -8.99 -17.93
C GLU A 44 -10.01 -8.10 -18.97
N ASN A 45 -10.10 -8.50 -20.24
CA ASN A 45 -9.54 -7.79 -21.40
C ASN A 45 -8.01 -7.66 -21.45
N GLY A 46 -7.27 -8.44 -20.66
CA GLY A 46 -5.82 -8.53 -20.73
C GLY A 46 -5.34 -9.78 -21.46
N PRO A 47 -4.07 -9.83 -21.90
CA PRO A 47 -3.46 -11.06 -22.36
C PRO A 47 -3.42 -12.08 -21.21
N ALA A 48 -3.43 -13.37 -21.55
CA ALA A 48 -3.26 -14.41 -20.55
C ALA A 48 -1.97 -14.14 -19.74
N VAL A 49 -2.09 -14.15 -18.42
CA VAL A 49 -0.93 -13.92 -17.55
C VAL A 49 -0.11 -15.20 -17.50
N ASP A 50 1.09 -15.13 -18.00
CA ASP A 50 2.09 -16.18 -17.77
C ASP A 50 2.77 -15.89 -16.43
N TRP A 51 2.37 -16.61 -15.39
CA TRP A 51 2.89 -16.45 -14.03
C TRP A 51 4.35 -16.93 -13.90
N ASP A 52 4.83 -17.73 -14.86
CA ASP A 52 6.21 -18.21 -14.91
C ASP A 52 7.11 -17.27 -15.73
N ALA A 53 6.53 -16.26 -16.39
CA ALA A 53 7.29 -15.28 -17.14
C ALA A 53 8.21 -14.48 -16.22
N GLN A 54 9.49 -14.45 -16.55
CA GLN A 54 10.43 -13.55 -15.91
C GLN A 54 10.14 -12.11 -16.36
N CYS A 55 9.77 -11.25 -15.42
CA CYS A 55 9.67 -9.81 -15.68
C CYS A 55 11.01 -9.15 -15.36
N ASP A 56 11.57 -8.45 -16.35
CA ASP A 56 12.70 -7.57 -16.09
C ASP A 56 12.23 -6.40 -15.20
N MET A 57 13.04 -6.09 -14.20
CA MET A 57 12.77 -4.90 -13.37
C MET A 57 12.87 -3.65 -14.25
N ALA A 58 11.85 -2.80 -14.20
CA ALA A 58 11.91 -1.49 -14.82
C ALA A 58 13.04 -0.67 -14.19
N LEU A 59 13.88 -0.07 -15.03
CA LEU A 59 14.90 0.86 -14.56
C LEU A 59 14.22 2.19 -14.21
N THR A 60 14.22 2.54 -12.94
CA THR A 60 13.66 3.78 -12.43
C THR A 60 14.74 4.68 -11.84
N SER A 61 14.56 6.00 -11.98
CA SER A 61 15.38 7.02 -11.32
C SER A 61 14.79 7.34 -9.94
N PRO A 62 15.62 7.73 -8.96
CA PRO A 62 15.11 8.22 -7.67
C PRO A 62 14.14 9.42 -7.81
N SER A 63 14.23 10.19 -8.88
CA SER A 63 13.36 11.33 -9.18
C SER A 63 12.07 10.97 -9.90
N ASP A 64 11.94 9.74 -10.37
CA ASP A 64 10.70 9.30 -11.04
C ASP A 64 9.56 9.21 -10.05
N THR A 65 8.33 9.46 -10.51
CA THR A 65 7.12 9.33 -9.71
C THR A 65 6.89 7.89 -9.36
N ALA A 66 6.85 7.59 -8.06
CA ALA A 66 6.56 6.25 -7.55
C ALA A 66 5.08 6.07 -7.21
N VAL A 67 4.45 7.12 -6.67
CA VAL A 67 3.06 7.09 -6.18
C VAL A 67 2.41 8.45 -6.41
N ILE A 68 1.14 8.44 -6.81
CA ILE A 68 0.27 9.62 -6.81
C ILE A 68 -0.84 9.38 -5.78
N LEU A 69 -0.84 10.12 -4.68
CA LEU A 69 -1.86 10.05 -3.65
C LEU A 69 -2.86 11.17 -3.82
N TYR A 70 -4.14 10.81 -3.99
CA TYR A 70 -5.22 11.77 -4.12
C TYR A 70 -5.75 12.20 -2.76
N THR A 71 -5.91 13.51 -2.59
CA THR A 71 -6.54 14.12 -1.41
C THR A 71 -7.79 14.87 -1.83
N SER A 72 -8.75 15.03 -0.92
CA SER A 72 -10.02 15.72 -1.19
C SER A 72 -9.86 17.19 -1.60
N GLY A 73 -8.69 17.78 -1.42
CA GLY A 73 -8.41 19.18 -1.75
C GLY A 73 -9.29 20.17 -0.97
N THR A 74 -8.78 21.35 -0.67
CA THR A 74 -9.54 22.42 0.01
C THR A 74 -10.63 23.04 -0.89
N THR A 75 -10.56 22.81 -2.20
CA THR A 75 -11.49 23.37 -3.22
C THR A 75 -12.57 22.37 -3.64
N GLY A 76 -12.67 21.20 -2.99
CA GLY A 76 -13.62 20.15 -3.32
C GLY A 76 -13.23 19.27 -4.53
N GLN A 77 -12.20 19.65 -5.28
CA GLN A 77 -11.68 18.80 -6.37
C GLN A 77 -10.50 17.97 -5.83
N PRO A 78 -10.48 16.65 -6.05
CA PRO A 78 -9.33 15.82 -5.66
C PRO A 78 -8.06 16.32 -6.34
N LYS A 79 -6.96 16.33 -5.57
CA LYS A 79 -5.63 16.70 -6.07
C LYS A 79 -4.67 15.54 -5.86
N GLY A 80 -3.97 15.15 -6.91
CA GLY A 80 -2.92 14.14 -6.85
C GLY A 80 -1.59 14.76 -6.38
N ALA A 81 -1.06 14.24 -5.28
CA ALA A 81 0.28 14.56 -4.82
C ALA A 81 1.25 13.51 -5.35
N GLU A 82 2.18 13.93 -6.18
CA GLU A 82 3.25 13.06 -6.70
C GLU A 82 4.32 12.86 -5.64
N LEU A 83 4.66 11.61 -5.38
CA LEU A 83 5.75 11.20 -4.50
C LEU A 83 6.77 10.42 -5.33
N THR A 84 8.02 10.85 -5.30
CA THR A 84 9.10 10.18 -6.02
C THR A 84 9.59 8.93 -5.27
N HIS A 85 10.32 8.05 -5.96
CA HIS A 85 11.01 6.92 -5.31
C HIS A 85 11.90 7.40 -4.17
N PHE A 86 12.60 8.53 -4.35
CA PHE A 86 13.43 9.11 -3.30
C PHE A 86 12.61 9.58 -2.08
N ASN A 87 11.43 10.18 -2.28
CA ASN A 87 10.56 10.57 -1.17
C ASN A 87 10.12 9.36 -0.35
N MET A 88 9.69 8.29 -1.03
CA MET A 88 9.23 7.06 -0.38
C MET A 88 10.36 6.41 0.42
N TYR A 89 11.53 6.25 -0.20
CA TYR A 89 12.72 5.68 0.44
C TYR A 89 13.18 6.51 1.65
N SER A 90 13.37 7.81 1.47
CA SER A 90 13.88 8.70 2.54
C SER A 90 12.96 8.74 3.74
N ASN A 91 11.64 8.70 3.51
CA ASN A 91 10.66 8.68 4.60
C ASN A 91 10.67 7.33 5.33
N ALA A 92 10.77 6.21 4.60
CA ALA A 92 10.89 4.89 5.22
C ALA A 92 12.15 4.77 6.08
N GLN A 93 13.29 5.26 5.57
CA GLN A 93 14.55 5.33 6.31
C GLN A 93 14.40 6.18 7.58
N ALA A 94 13.94 7.42 7.44
CA ALA A 94 13.79 8.34 8.56
C ALA A 94 12.81 7.82 9.62
N SER A 95 11.73 7.16 9.19
CA SER A 95 10.75 6.55 10.10
C SER A 95 11.37 5.38 10.88
N ASN A 96 12.13 4.52 10.22
CA ASN A 96 12.80 3.40 10.84
C ASN A 96 13.85 3.89 11.86
N GLU A 97 14.70 4.84 11.48
CA GLU A 97 15.75 5.41 12.36
C GLU A 97 15.15 6.15 13.57
N ARG A 98 14.03 6.88 13.42
CA ARG A 98 13.38 7.59 14.53
C ARG A 98 12.72 6.65 15.53
N LEU A 99 12.07 5.60 15.06
CA LEU A 99 11.52 4.58 15.94
C LEU A 99 12.62 3.91 16.78
N LEU A 100 13.83 3.81 16.21
CA LEU A 100 15.01 3.33 16.90
C LEU A 100 15.51 4.29 17.99
N SER A 101 15.61 5.58 17.66
CA SER A 101 16.20 6.58 18.56
C SER A 101 15.33 6.90 19.77
N SER A 102 14.02 6.62 19.71
CA SER A 102 13.08 6.88 20.80
C SER A 102 12.99 5.74 21.83
N SER A 103 13.56 4.58 21.54
CA SER A 103 13.50 3.39 22.40
C SER A 103 14.89 2.93 22.76
N SER A 104 15.32 3.16 24.00
CA SER A 104 16.61 2.71 24.53
C SER A 104 16.83 1.18 24.47
N CYS A 105 15.80 0.43 24.11
CA CYS A 105 15.76 -1.04 24.11
C CYS A 105 15.72 -1.67 22.71
N VAL A 106 15.53 -0.91 21.64
CA VAL A 106 15.39 -1.45 20.29
C VAL A 106 16.56 -1.00 19.43
N GLN A 107 17.38 -1.94 19.01
CA GLN A 107 18.59 -1.66 18.20
C GLN A 107 18.30 -1.53 16.72
N SER A 108 17.25 -2.15 16.21
CA SER A 108 16.72 -1.95 14.84
C SER A 108 15.32 -2.53 14.71
N LEU A 109 14.45 -1.86 13.95
CA LEU A 109 13.16 -2.39 13.55
C LEU A 109 13.36 -3.23 12.27
N GLY A 110 14.06 -4.37 12.45
CA GLY A 110 14.44 -5.26 11.38
C GLY A 110 13.85 -6.67 11.54
N PRO A 111 14.59 -7.68 11.06
CA PRO A 111 14.16 -9.07 11.18
C PRO A 111 13.84 -9.45 12.62
N GLY A 112 12.71 -10.12 12.81
CA GLY A 112 12.19 -10.48 14.13
C GLY A 112 11.15 -9.51 14.69
N HIS A 113 10.93 -8.35 14.05
CA HIS A 113 9.79 -7.48 14.34
C HIS A 113 8.60 -7.76 13.40
N VAL A 114 7.40 -7.59 13.94
CA VAL A 114 6.14 -7.73 13.20
C VAL A 114 5.34 -6.45 13.37
N PHE A 115 5.09 -5.77 12.27
CA PHE A 115 4.24 -4.58 12.23
C PHE A 115 2.79 -4.99 12.02
N LEU A 116 1.87 -4.35 12.73
CA LEU A 116 0.45 -4.46 12.44
C LEU A 116 0.01 -3.35 11.50
N SER A 117 -0.48 -3.73 10.33
CA SER A 117 -1.01 -2.82 9.32
C SER A 117 -2.54 -2.84 9.33
N VAL A 118 -3.14 -1.84 9.94
CA VAL A 118 -4.59 -1.62 10.03
C VAL A 118 -4.99 -0.28 9.41
N LEU A 119 -4.00 0.58 9.15
CA LEU A 119 -4.24 1.86 8.49
C LEU A 119 -4.36 1.66 6.98
N PRO A 120 -5.25 2.42 6.32
CA PRO A 120 -5.43 2.33 4.87
C PRO A 120 -4.13 2.60 4.11
N LEU A 121 -3.78 1.70 3.17
CA LEU A 121 -2.56 1.83 2.36
C LEU A 121 -2.67 2.90 1.27
N PHE A 122 -3.89 3.34 0.94
CA PHE A 122 -4.09 4.50 0.07
C PHE A 122 -3.84 5.84 0.78
N HIS A 123 -3.55 5.82 2.08
CA HIS A 123 -3.15 6.99 2.86
C HIS A 123 -1.65 6.91 3.16
N SER A 124 -0.94 8.06 3.03
CA SER A 124 0.51 8.14 3.25
C SER A 124 0.97 7.56 4.57
N PHE A 125 0.20 7.69 5.64
CA PHE A 125 0.57 7.15 6.95
C PHE A 125 0.62 5.61 6.96
N GLY A 126 -0.41 4.93 6.47
CA GLY A 126 -0.40 3.47 6.36
C GLY A 126 0.67 2.96 5.42
N GLN A 127 0.80 3.60 4.26
CA GLN A 127 1.77 3.20 3.25
C GLN A 127 3.22 3.41 3.72
N THR A 128 3.56 4.58 4.26
CA THR A 128 4.95 4.91 4.59
C THR A 128 5.38 4.41 5.95
N SER A 129 4.58 4.68 7.00
CA SER A 129 4.98 4.35 8.37
C SER A 129 4.83 2.88 8.73
N ASN A 130 3.94 2.15 8.05
CA ASN A 130 3.80 0.72 8.24
C ASN A 130 4.50 -0.05 7.14
N GLN A 131 3.97 0.00 5.91
CA GLN A 131 4.43 -0.87 4.83
C GLN A 131 5.89 -0.59 4.45
N ASN A 132 6.21 0.65 4.05
CA ASN A 132 7.56 0.94 3.55
C ASN A 132 8.62 0.89 4.67
N CYS A 133 8.26 1.34 5.88
CA CYS A 133 9.16 1.30 7.03
C CYS A 133 9.51 -0.14 7.43
N SER A 134 8.53 -1.05 7.44
CA SER A 134 8.78 -2.46 7.77
C SER A 134 9.60 -3.16 6.69
N VAL A 135 9.27 -2.92 5.40
CA VAL A 135 10.02 -3.48 4.27
C VAL A 135 11.46 -2.98 4.28
N TYR A 136 11.67 -1.67 4.52
CA TYR A 136 13.00 -1.09 4.64
C TYR A 136 13.84 -1.74 5.73
N GLY A 137 13.22 -2.03 6.88
CA GLY A 137 13.88 -2.69 8.01
C GLY A 137 14.03 -4.20 7.86
N GLY A 138 13.36 -4.83 6.90
CA GLY A 138 13.29 -6.29 6.77
C GLY A 138 12.40 -6.94 7.82
N ALA A 139 11.43 -6.23 8.37
CA ALA A 139 10.44 -6.72 9.32
C ALA A 139 9.25 -7.37 8.59
N ALA A 140 8.50 -8.21 9.32
CA ALA A 140 7.24 -8.77 8.81
C ALA A 140 6.08 -7.77 8.94
N LEU A 141 5.04 -7.96 8.11
CA LEU A 141 3.78 -7.23 8.15
C LEU A 141 2.62 -8.19 8.36
N SER A 142 1.78 -7.90 9.35
CA SER A 142 0.47 -8.52 9.53
C SER A 142 -0.62 -7.52 9.19
N TYR A 143 -1.56 -7.93 8.35
CA TYR A 143 -2.66 -7.07 7.91
C TYR A 143 -3.94 -7.40 8.64
N VAL A 144 -4.72 -6.35 8.94
CA VAL A 144 -6.11 -6.43 9.39
C VAL A 144 -6.95 -5.70 8.35
N GLU A 145 -7.80 -6.42 7.66
CA GLU A 145 -8.64 -5.88 6.58
C GLU A 145 -9.56 -4.77 7.08
N LYS A 146 -10.28 -5.06 8.16
CA LYS A 146 -11.21 -4.10 8.77
C LYS A 146 -10.94 -3.98 10.26
N PHE A 147 -10.77 -2.75 10.71
CA PHE A 147 -10.53 -2.48 12.13
C PHE A 147 -11.72 -2.93 12.98
N SER A 148 -11.43 -3.81 13.95
CA SER A 148 -12.19 -3.96 15.19
C SER A 148 -11.20 -4.29 16.30
N PRO A 149 -11.49 -3.91 17.55
CA PRO A 149 -10.61 -4.24 18.68
C PRO A 149 -10.31 -5.74 18.78
N GLU A 150 -11.32 -6.58 18.55
CA GLU A 150 -11.22 -8.04 18.62
C GLU A 150 -10.30 -8.59 17.52
N ALA A 151 -10.47 -8.10 16.26
CA ALA A 151 -9.63 -8.51 15.14
C ALA A 151 -8.17 -8.10 15.35
N VAL A 152 -7.96 -6.88 15.83
CA VAL A 152 -6.61 -6.36 16.14
C VAL A 152 -5.95 -7.19 17.22
N LEU A 153 -6.62 -7.44 18.35
CA LEU A 153 -6.07 -8.23 19.45
C LEU A 153 -5.78 -9.67 19.03
N SER A 154 -6.68 -10.28 18.25
CA SER A 154 -6.48 -11.63 17.72
C SER A 154 -5.23 -11.74 16.83
N VAL A 155 -5.04 -10.77 15.92
CA VAL A 155 -3.87 -10.74 15.05
C VAL A 155 -2.60 -10.43 15.85
N MET A 156 -2.66 -9.52 16.83
CA MET A 156 -1.52 -9.21 17.71
C MET A 156 -1.03 -10.45 18.44
N GLU A 157 -1.94 -11.27 18.97
CA GLU A 157 -1.59 -12.50 19.67
C GLU A 157 -1.08 -13.57 18.72
N ARG A 158 -1.79 -13.83 17.62
CA ARG A 158 -1.46 -14.85 16.62
C ARG A 158 -0.07 -14.63 16.03
N ASP A 159 0.23 -13.40 15.61
CA ASP A 159 1.43 -13.06 14.84
C ASP A 159 2.54 -12.47 15.72
N ARG A 160 2.31 -12.36 17.02
CA ARG A 160 3.25 -11.78 17.98
C ARG A 160 3.71 -10.38 17.56
N VAL A 161 2.76 -9.52 17.23
CA VAL A 161 3.02 -8.14 16.81
C VAL A 161 3.88 -7.41 17.83
N THR A 162 4.90 -6.72 17.34
CA THR A 162 5.84 -5.94 18.17
C THR A 162 5.75 -4.43 17.90
N VAL A 163 5.16 -4.03 16.77
CA VAL A 163 4.99 -2.63 16.38
C VAL A 163 3.55 -2.39 15.95
N PHE A 164 2.88 -1.48 16.63
CA PHE A 164 1.53 -1.05 16.28
C PHE A 164 1.48 0.47 16.16
N THR A 165 1.27 0.95 14.95
CA THR A 165 1.04 2.37 14.67
C THR A 165 -0.42 2.57 14.27
N ALA A 166 -1.11 3.46 14.97
CA ALA A 166 -2.54 3.66 14.80
C ALA A 166 -2.91 5.13 15.04
N VAL A 167 -4.16 5.48 14.73
CA VAL A 167 -4.72 6.78 15.13
C VAL A 167 -5.31 6.71 16.54
N PRO A 168 -5.42 7.82 17.27
CA PRO A 168 -5.85 7.81 18.67
C PRO A 168 -7.17 7.10 18.95
N THR A 169 -8.08 7.05 17.98
CA THR A 169 -9.38 6.37 18.09
C THR A 169 -9.31 4.85 18.03
N MET A 170 -8.13 4.30 17.75
CA MET A 170 -7.89 2.84 17.67
C MET A 170 -7.23 2.25 18.92
N TYR A 171 -6.90 3.10 19.92
CA TYR A 171 -6.32 2.69 21.20
C TYR A 171 -7.36 2.53 22.29
#